data_e8dc9335f4458a64ae06bdd17501b26a
#
_entry.id   e8dc9335f4458a64ae06bdd17501b26a
#
_cell.length_a   1.000
_cell.length_b   1.000
_cell.length_c   1.000
_cell.angle_alpha   90.00
_cell.angle_beta   90.00
_cell.angle_gamma   90.00
#
_symmetry.space_group_name_H-M   'P 1'
#
loop_
_entity.id
_entity.type
_entity.pdbx_description
1 polymer ?
#
loop_
_entity_poly.entity_id
_entity_poly.type
_entity_poly.pdbx_seq_one_letter_code
_entity_poly.pdbx_strand_id
1 'polypeptide(L)'
;MFLIRTINIDPRGCHDIDDVVSLWEEGGVWTLAISIADVAAFAALNPALLFAEKIGQTLYTSGGKALRPMFPLKFSEDIFSLLPGEERFAVSLFAKWDGTILYDIQWKECIVRNWASYTYENCKDCSEINMDVLYKIVTSLGEETGDTHKWVEYLMLFYNSEAAAVLKRAGAGLLRIHGEPEKELLARLESLSLPANELAYPAAVYATTDTVGGHWGLRKDAYCHASSPIRRYADVLNQEVLKAVLRGGQGTHVSYKHYALALNRLDKSAKAYERDCRFVDCILGAPGAPVHGIVVELLNGKTSIYCYDWKRMIRCKTGATLTMGDQVLIGFYVNMTTASWKNRIVYHVERV
;
A
#
# COMPACT_ATOMS: atom_id res chain seq x y z
N MET A 1 -16.43 -23.54 17.15
CA MET A 1 -15.58 -22.42 16.71
C MET A 1 -14.25 -23.03 16.34
N PHE A 2 -13.89 -23.01 15.05
CA PHE A 2 -12.65 -23.66 14.61
C PHE A 2 -11.48 -22.73 14.91
N LEU A 3 -10.53 -23.19 15.68
CA LEU A 3 -9.25 -22.53 15.86
C LEU A 3 -8.36 -22.92 14.67
N ILE A 4 -8.18 -22.01 13.73
CA ILE A 4 -7.38 -22.24 12.53
C ILE A 4 -5.93 -21.89 12.86
N ARG A 5 -5.00 -22.79 12.50
CA ARG A 5 -3.56 -22.51 12.61
C ARG A 5 -3.19 -21.44 11.57
N THR A 6 -2.72 -20.32 12.04
CA THR A 6 -2.33 -19.19 11.19
C THR A 6 -0.86 -18.86 11.41
N ILE A 7 -0.24 -18.28 10.40
CA ILE A 7 1.08 -17.66 10.47
C ILE A 7 1.02 -16.26 9.91
N ASN A 8 1.89 -15.36 10.35
CA ASN A 8 2.17 -14.12 9.64
C ASN A 8 3.55 -14.16 8.98
N ILE A 9 3.71 -13.39 7.91
CA ILE A 9 4.97 -13.21 7.18
C ILE A 9 5.17 -11.70 7.00
N ASP A 10 6.06 -11.12 7.80
CA ASP A 10 6.25 -9.67 7.91
C ASP A 10 7.74 -9.28 7.91
N PRO A 11 8.07 -7.99 7.75
CA PRO A 11 9.43 -7.53 7.97
C PRO A 11 9.90 -7.83 9.39
N ARG A 12 11.19 -8.07 9.56
CA ARG A 12 11.77 -8.30 10.88
C ARG A 12 11.47 -7.15 11.84
N GLY A 13 10.89 -7.48 13.01
CA GLY A 13 10.54 -6.50 14.06
C GLY A 13 9.21 -5.79 13.82
N CYS A 14 8.33 -6.30 12.96
CA CYS A 14 6.96 -5.85 12.84
C CYS A 14 6.18 -6.20 14.11
N HIS A 15 5.43 -5.24 14.64
CA HIS A 15 4.58 -5.39 15.83
C HIS A 15 3.09 -5.14 15.51
N ASP A 16 2.78 -4.46 14.42
CA ASP A 16 1.44 -4.13 13.96
C ASP A 16 1.01 -5.13 12.85
N ILE A 17 0.79 -6.39 13.25
CA ILE A 17 0.47 -7.49 12.35
C ILE A 17 -0.99 -7.39 11.91
N ASP A 18 -1.22 -6.93 10.69
CA ASP A 18 -2.55 -6.77 10.10
C ASP A 18 -3.13 -8.08 9.58
N ASP A 19 -2.29 -8.99 9.06
CA ASP A 19 -2.71 -10.17 8.31
C ASP A 19 -2.00 -11.45 8.73
N VAL A 20 -2.76 -12.56 8.68
CA VAL A 20 -2.26 -13.91 8.87
C VAL A 20 -2.86 -14.84 7.82
N VAL A 21 -2.11 -15.88 7.49
CA VAL A 21 -2.47 -16.88 6.47
C VAL A 21 -2.59 -18.25 7.08
N SER A 22 -3.56 -19.02 6.62
CA SER A 22 -3.76 -20.42 6.95
C SER A 22 -3.93 -21.24 5.69
N LEU A 23 -3.41 -22.46 5.71
CA LEU A 23 -3.54 -23.41 4.61
C LEU A 23 -3.64 -24.82 5.17
N TRP A 24 -4.69 -25.53 4.77
CA TRP A 24 -4.89 -26.93 5.19
C TRP A 24 -5.58 -27.73 4.09
N GLU A 25 -5.46 -29.02 4.18
CA GLU A 25 -6.09 -29.98 3.28
C GLU A 25 -7.18 -30.75 4.01
N GLU A 26 -8.33 -30.87 3.37
CA GLU A 26 -9.44 -31.69 3.85
C GLU A 26 -10.08 -32.45 2.67
N GLY A 27 -10.10 -33.78 2.74
CA GLY A 27 -10.67 -34.61 1.68
C GLY A 27 -10.03 -34.44 0.29
N GLY A 28 -8.75 -34.13 0.23
CA GLY A 28 -8.02 -33.90 -1.04
C GLY A 28 -8.20 -32.50 -1.63
N VAL A 29 -8.87 -31.60 -0.92
CA VAL A 29 -9.07 -30.20 -1.34
C VAL A 29 -8.33 -29.27 -0.39
N TRP A 30 -7.49 -28.41 -0.95
CA TRP A 30 -6.82 -27.37 -0.19
C TRP A 30 -7.73 -26.18 0.08
N THR A 31 -7.66 -25.66 1.30
CA THR A 31 -8.36 -24.41 1.68
C THR A 31 -7.33 -23.40 2.14
N LEU A 32 -7.32 -22.25 1.48
CA LEU A 32 -6.59 -21.05 1.89
C LEU A 32 -7.53 -20.18 2.75
N ALA A 33 -7.03 -19.67 3.88
CA ALA A 33 -7.69 -18.58 4.58
C ALA A 33 -6.73 -17.40 4.74
N ILE A 34 -7.18 -16.21 4.39
CA ILE A 34 -6.51 -14.92 4.62
C ILE A 34 -7.34 -14.20 5.67
N SER A 35 -6.75 -13.90 6.81
CA SER A 35 -7.45 -13.30 7.94
C SER A 35 -6.82 -11.96 8.28
N ILE A 36 -7.64 -10.92 8.32
CA ILE A 36 -7.24 -9.56 8.62
C ILE A 36 -7.77 -9.15 10.00
N ALA A 37 -6.94 -8.49 10.80
CA ALA A 37 -7.30 -7.97 12.10
C ALA A 37 -8.65 -7.22 12.08
N ASP A 38 -9.59 -7.60 12.92
CA ASP A 38 -10.92 -6.96 12.96
C ASP A 38 -10.90 -5.71 13.84
N VAL A 39 -10.30 -4.64 13.30
CA VAL A 39 -10.27 -3.33 13.96
C VAL A 39 -11.66 -2.72 14.06
N ALA A 40 -12.52 -2.97 13.09
CA ALA A 40 -13.90 -2.50 13.07
C ALA A 40 -14.77 -3.09 14.19
N ALA A 41 -14.39 -4.22 14.80
CA ALA A 41 -15.07 -4.74 16.00
C ALA A 41 -15.01 -3.76 17.17
N PHE A 42 -14.00 -2.92 17.24
CA PHE A 42 -13.76 -1.96 18.31
C PHE A 42 -14.25 -0.54 17.98
N ALA A 43 -14.63 -0.27 16.73
CA ALA A 43 -15.00 1.07 16.25
C ALA A 43 -16.13 1.72 17.06
N ALA A 44 -17.15 0.96 17.46
CA ALA A 44 -18.28 1.45 18.24
C ALA A 44 -17.97 1.68 19.74
N LEU A 45 -16.81 1.19 20.23
CA LEU A 45 -16.54 1.12 21.67
C LEU A 45 -15.44 2.08 22.15
N ASN A 46 -14.69 2.72 21.25
CA ASN A 46 -13.50 3.47 21.68
C ASN A 46 -13.35 4.84 21.01
N PRO A 47 -13.33 5.94 21.81
CA PRO A 47 -13.07 7.30 21.31
C PRO A 47 -11.74 7.47 20.56
N ALA A 48 -10.73 6.62 20.81
CA ALA A 48 -9.45 6.67 20.10
C ALA A 48 -9.61 6.43 18.59
N LEU A 49 -10.66 5.71 18.19
CA LEU A 49 -10.99 5.50 16.78
C LEU A 49 -11.46 6.77 16.08
N LEU A 50 -12.04 7.73 16.80
CA LEU A 50 -12.38 9.05 16.25
C LEU A 50 -11.15 9.87 15.84
N PHE A 51 -9.99 9.59 16.42
CA PHE A 51 -8.73 10.21 16.00
C PHE A 51 -8.17 9.56 14.74
N ALA A 52 -8.35 8.26 14.56
CA ALA A 52 -7.89 7.53 13.38
C ALA A 52 -8.45 8.10 12.08
N GLU A 53 -9.74 8.48 12.07
CA GLU A 53 -10.37 9.17 10.94
C GLU A 53 -9.63 10.46 10.55
N LYS A 54 -9.26 11.28 11.55
CA LYS A 54 -8.55 12.55 11.32
C LYS A 54 -7.11 12.36 10.92
N ILE A 55 -6.49 11.26 11.33
CA ILE A 55 -5.11 10.90 10.97
C ILE A 55 -5.07 10.26 9.58
N GLY A 56 -6.03 9.39 9.26
CA GLY A 56 -6.21 8.72 7.98
C GLY A 56 -5.30 7.51 7.77
N GLN A 57 -4.02 7.65 8.10
CA GLN A 57 -3.05 6.56 8.01
C GLN A 57 -1.81 6.78 8.88
N THR A 58 -1.15 5.70 9.28
CA THR A 58 0.16 5.74 9.94
C THR A 58 1.20 6.34 9.00
N LEU A 59 2.04 7.23 9.53
CA LEU A 59 3.23 7.73 8.84
C LEU A 59 4.46 6.97 9.30
N TYR A 60 5.29 6.56 8.33
CA TYR A 60 6.54 5.85 8.60
C TYR A 60 7.76 6.72 8.23
N THR A 61 8.86 6.49 8.92
CA THR A 61 10.20 6.96 8.50
C THR A 61 10.65 6.15 7.28
N SER A 62 11.71 6.59 6.62
CA SER A 62 12.38 5.82 5.55
C SER A 62 12.86 4.44 6.02
N GLY A 63 13.18 4.28 7.31
CA GLY A 63 13.56 3.00 7.92
C GLY A 63 12.38 2.14 8.42
N GLY A 64 11.13 2.46 8.05
CA GLY A 64 9.96 1.66 8.41
C GLY A 64 9.42 1.84 9.83
N LYS A 65 10.03 2.71 10.65
CA LYS A 65 9.52 3.00 12.00
C LYS A 65 8.30 3.92 11.92
N ALA A 66 7.23 3.60 12.64
CA ALA A 66 6.06 4.46 12.75
C ALA A 66 6.44 5.79 13.43
N LEU A 67 6.31 6.89 12.70
CA LEU A 67 6.53 8.25 13.19
C LEU A 67 5.28 8.82 13.83
N ARG A 68 4.15 8.60 13.20
CA ARG A 68 2.83 8.97 13.70
C ARG A 68 1.88 7.82 13.45
N PRO A 69 1.68 6.93 14.42
CA PRO A 69 0.74 5.83 14.29
C PRO A 69 -0.69 6.36 14.19
N MET A 70 -1.54 5.63 13.46
CA MET A 70 -2.97 5.95 13.33
C MET A 70 -3.72 5.70 14.63
N PHE A 71 -3.34 4.67 15.37
CA PHE A 71 -3.83 4.35 16.70
C PHE A 71 -2.72 4.46 17.75
N PRO A 72 -3.04 4.68 19.03
CA PRO A 72 -2.07 4.52 20.09
C PRO A 72 -1.41 3.14 20.05
N LEU A 73 -0.11 3.05 20.35
CA LEU A 73 0.69 1.81 20.24
C LEU A 73 0.06 0.61 20.99
N LYS A 74 -0.58 0.86 22.14
CA LYS A 74 -1.32 -0.17 22.88
C LYS A 74 -2.41 -0.86 22.04
N PHE A 75 -2.98 -0.15 21.07
CA PHE A 75 -3.97 -0.73 20.14
C PHE A 75 -3.30 -1.33 18.94
N SER A 76 -2.41 -0.60 18.25
CA SER A 76 -1.79 -1.04 16.99
C SER A 76 -0.82 -2.19 17.17
N GLU A 77 -0.05 -2.24 18.26
CA GLU A 77 1.01 -3.23 18.48
C GLU A 77 0.60 -4.34 19.49
N ASP A 78 -0.59 -4.27 20.08
CA ASP A 78 -1.08 -5.28 21.03
C ASP A 78 -2.52 -5.69 20.70
N ILE A 79 -3.53 -4.86 21.04
CA ILE A 79 -4.95 -5.26 21.06
C ILE A 79 -5.45 -5.66 19.66
N PHE A 80 -5.07 -4.92 18.63
CA PHE A 80 -5.49 -5.22 17.25
C PHE A 80 -4.55 -6.19 16.55
N SER A 81 -3.25 -6.17 16.91
CA SER A 81 -2.22 -6.95 16.26
C SER A 81 -2.46 -8.45 16.41
N LEU A 82 -2.33 -9.19 15.31
CA LEU A 82 -2.47 -10.64 15.26
C LEU A 82 -1.20 -11.33 15.78
N LEU A 83 -0.82 -11.02 17.02
CA LEU A 83 0.43 -11.48 17.65
C LEU A 83 0.47 -12.99 17.82
N PRO A 84 1.67 -13.61 17.71
CA PRO A 84 1.85 -15.02 17.97
C PRO A 84 1.40 -15.43 19.39
N GLY A 85 0.66 -16.53 19.47
CA GLY A 85 0.14 -17.08 20.72
C GLY A 85 -1.19 -16.48 21.17
N GLU A 86 -1.60 -15.35 20.62
CA GLU A 86 -2.80 -14.61 21.02
C GLU A 86 -4.01 -14.94 20.17
N GLU A 87 -5.20 -14.95 20.79
CA GLU A 87 -6.49 -15.03 20.09
C GLU A 87 -6.99 -13.63 19.77
N ARG A 88 -7.32 -13.37 18.51
CA ARG A 88 -7.77 -12.06 18.02
C ARG A 88 -8.97 -12.19 17.09
N PHE A 89 -9.82 -11.18 17.08
CA PHE A 89 -10.89 -11.06 16.08
C PHE A 89 -10.30 -10.77 14.71
N ALA A 90 -10.83 -11.43 13.70
CA ALA A 90 -10.44 -11.24 12.31
C ALA A 90 -11.62 -11.33 11.36
N VAL A 91 -11.52 -10.61 10.23
CA VAL A 91 -12.38 -10.79 9.07
C VAL A 91 -11.61 -11.63 8.06
N SER A 92 -12.10 -12.84 7.80
CA SER A 92 -11.39 -13.85 7.05
C SER A 92 -12.06 -14.17 5.73
N LEU A 93 -11.25 -14.25 4.67
CA LEU A 93 -11.61 -14.77 3.37
C LEU A 93 -11.11 -16.22 3.28
N PHE A 94 -12.02 -17.14 2.96
CA PHE A 94 -11.73 -18.55 2.69
C PHE A 94 -11.87 -18.82 1.20
N ALA A 95 -10.95 -19.56 0.64
CA ALA A 95 -11.00 -19.99 -0.76
C ALA A 95 -10.51 -21.43 -0.88
N LYS A 96 -11.20 -22.25 -1.65
CA LYS A 96 -10.73 -23.58 -2.04
C LYS A 96 -9.79 -23.48 -3.22
N TRP A 97 -8.84 -24.39 -3.31
CA TRP A 97 -7.88 -24.47 -4.41
C TRP A 97 -7.89 -25.85 -5.04
N ASP A 98 -8.09 -25.90 -6.36
CA ASP A 98 -8.18 -27.15 -7.15
C ASP A 98 -6.87 -27.58 -7.80
N GLY A 99 -5.77 -26.85 -7.55
CA GLY A 99 -4.47 -27.04 -8.20
C GLY A 99 -4.19 -25.99 -9.29
N THR A 100 -5.18 -25.18 -9.68
CA THR A 100 -5.06 -24.19 -10.74
C THR A 100 -5.65 -22.85 -10.37
N ILE A 101 -6.85 -22.81 -9.79
CA ILE A 101 -7.56 -21.58 -9.42
C ILE A 101 -8.11 -21.66 -7.99
N LEU A 102 -8.27 -20.48 -7.40
CA LEU A 102 -9.03 -20.28 -6.17
C LEU A 102 -10.52 -20.14 -6.49
N TYR A 103 -11.36 -20.87 -5.78
CA TYR A 103 -12.81 -20.90 -5.97
C TYR A 103 -13.56 -21.06 -4.64
N ASP A 104 -14.89 -21.05 -4.64
CA ASP A 104 -15.77 -21.15 -3.45
C ASP A 104 -15.37 -20.12 -2.37
N ILE A 105 -15.35 -18.86 -2.79
CA ILE A 105 -14.94 -17.73 -1.93
C ILE A 105 -15.98 -17.48 -0.85
N GLN A 106 -15.58 -17.55 0.41
CA GLN A 106 -16.44 -17.32 1.56
C GLN A 106 -15.80 -16.33 2.53
N TRP A 107 -16.63 -15.46 3.08
CA TRP A 107 -16.24 -14.48 4.07
C TRP A 107 -16.82 -14.83 5.43
N LYS A 108 -16.03 -14.70 6.50
CA LYS A 108 -16.48 -14.98 7.88
C LYS A 108 -15.81 -14.04 8.87
N GLU A 109 -16.55 -13.63 9.90
CA GLU A 109 -15.97 -13.09 11.13
C GLU A 109 -15.47 -14.27 11.96
N CYS A 110 -14.20 -14.25 12.35
CA CYS A 110 -13.54 -15.35 13.05
C CYS A 110 -12.79 -14.88 14.30
N ILE A 111 -12.46 -15.81 15.18
CA ILE A 111 -11.33 -15.66 16.09
C ILE A 111 -10.21 -16.53 15.54
N VAL A 112 -9.05 -15.92 15.34
CA VAL A 112 -7.85 -16.58 14.86
C VAL A 112 -6.80 -16.61 15.98
N ARG A 113 -5.93 -17.62 15.96
CA ARG A 113 -4.74 -17.68 16.80
C ARG A 113 -3.52 -17.81 15.90
N ASN A 114 -2.65 -16.81 15.96
CA ASN A 114 -1.38 -16.87 15.26
C ASN A 114 -0.43 -17.81 15.99
N TRP A 115 0.07 -18.83 15.29
CA TRP A 115 0.94 -19.87 15.87
C TRP A 115 2.42 -19.53 15.76
N ALA A 116 2.79 -18.85 14.67
CA ALA A 116 4.18 -18.52 14.41
C ALA A 116 4.30 -17.26 13.56
N SER A 117 5.39 -16.54 13.76
CA SER A 117 5.75 -15.34 12.99
C SER A 117 7.00 -15.60 12.19
N TYR A 118 6.94 -15.34 10.91
CA TYR A 118 8.04 -15.50 9.97
C TYR A 118 8.41 -14.17 9.35
N THR A 119 9.66 -14.05 8.92
CA THR A 119 10.11 -12.96 8.07
C THR A 119 10.13 -13.41 6.61
N TYR A 120 10.21 -12.47 5.68
CA TYR A 120 10.34 -12.79 4.26
C TYR A 120 11.53 -13.67 3.94
N GLU A 121 12.62 -13.58 4.73
CA GLU A 121 13.83 -14.35 4.52
C GLU A 121 13.72 -15.80 4.97
N ASN A 122 12.95 -16.07 6.02
CA ASN A 122 12.87 -17.41 6.65
C ASN A 122 11.52 -18.09 6.53
N CYS A 123 10.52 -17.50 5.88
CA CYS A 123 9.17 -18.11 5.82
C CYS A 123 9.16 -19.44 5.04
N LYS A 124 10.12 -19.70 4.18
CA LYS A 124 10.25 -21.00 3.48
C LYS A 124 10.57 -22.16 4.43
N ASP A 125 11.09 -21.88 5.62
CA ASP A 125 11.36 -22.88 6.66
C ASP A 125 10.12 -23.19 7.53
N CYS A 126 8.97 -22.62 7.19
CA CYS A 126 7.71 -22.80 7.90
C CYS A 126 7.26 -24.27 7.86
N SER A 127 6.90 -24.81 9.01
CA SER A 127 6.35 -26.15 9.16
C SER A 127 4.85 -26.18 9.48
N GLU A 128 4.25 -25.05 9.79
CA GLU A 128 2.86 -24.91 10.22
C GLU A 128 1.87 -25.04 9.07
N ILE A 129 2.29 -24.63 7.87
CA ILE A 129 1.50 -24.73 6.63
C ILE A 129 2.37 -25.27 5.49
N ASN A 130 1.74 -25.80 4.45
CA ASN A 130 2.46 -26.29 3.27
C ASN A 130 2.91 -25.15 2.37
N MET A 131 4.18 -24.75 2.45
CA MET A 131 4.74 -23.62 1.69
C MET A 131 4.82 -23.89 0.19
N ASP A 132 4.99 -25.17 -0.24
CA ASP A 132 5.00 -25.51 -1.66
C ASP A 132 3.61 -25.30 -2.30
N VAL A 133 2.57 -25.64 -1.56
CA VAL A 133 1.19 -25.39 -2.00
C VAL A 133 0.88 -23.90 -1.98
N LEU A 134 1.30 -23.18 -0.94
CA LEU A 134 1.15 -21.71 -0.90
C LEU A 134 1.85 -21.06 -2.08
N TYR A 135 3.07 -21.48 -2.43
CA TYR A 135 3.78 -20.99 -3.61
C TYR A 135 3.00 -21.22 -4.90
N LYS A 136 2.44 -22.43 -5.10
CA LYS A 136 1.58 -22.73 -6.27
C LYS A 136 0.35 -21.82 -6.33
N ILE A 137 -0.28 -21.55 -5.19
CA ILE A 137 -1.43 -20.64 -5.11
C ILE A 137 -1.01 -19.23 -5.51
N VAL A 138 0.06 -18.66 -4.95
CA VAL A 138 0.49 -17.29 -5.28
C VAL A 138 0.97 -17.18 -6.72
N THR A 139 1.58 -18.23 -7.28
CA THR A 139 1.92 -18.31 -8.70
C THR A 139 0.66 -18.28 -9.58
N SER A 140 -0.40 -18.97 -9.19
CA SER A 140 -1.69 -18.90 -9.91
C SER A 140 -2.33 -17.52 -9.85
N LEU A 141 -2.00 -16.72 -8.84
CA LEU A 141 -2.42 -15.32 -8.73
C LEU A 141 -1.57 -14.35 -9.55
N GLY A 142 -0.44 -14.81 -10.13
CA GLY A 142 0.43 -14.04 -11.01
C GLY A 142 1.83 -13.75 -10.44
N GLU A 143 2.22 -14.37 -9.31
CA GLU A 143 3.58 -14.28 -8.80
C GLU A 143 4.49 -15.21 -9.61
N GLU A 144 5.58 -14.68 -10.19
CA GLU A 144 6.47 -15.44 -11.10
C GLU A 144 7.93 -15.46 -10.62
N THR A 145 8.27 -14.63 -9.62
CA THR A 145 9.68 -14.42 -9.23
C THR A 145 10.14 -15.34 -8.10
N GLY A 146 9.23 -15.98 -7.36
CA GLY A 146 9.55 -16.75 -6.16
C GLY A 146 10.01 -15.89 -4.97
N ASP A 147 9.85 -14.57 -5.07
CA ASP A 147 10.13 -13.62 -3.99
C ASP A 147 9.01 -13.70 -2.93
N THR A 148 9.38 -14.09 -1.73
CA THR A 148 8.45 -14.27 -0.61
C THR A 148 7.75 -12.97 -0.18
N HIS A 149 8.39 -11.82 -0.39
CA HIS A 149 7.73 -10.52 -0.22
C HIS A 149 6.54 -10.37 -1.20
N LYS A 150 6.70 -10.84 -2.43
CA LYS A 150 5.64 -10.87 -3.43
C LYS A 150 4.51 -11.83 -3.08
N TRP A 151 4.79 -12.92 -2.37
CA TRP A 151 3.74 -13.85 -1.96
C TRP A 151 2.67 -13.15 -1.11
N VAL A 152 3.09 -12.42 -0.08
CA VAL A 152 2.15 -11.66 0.76
C VAL A 152 1.46 -10.58 -0.06
N GLU A 153 2.18 -9.87 -0.93
CA GLU A 153 1.59 -8.85 -1.82
C GLU A 153 0.45 -9.46 -2.66
N TYR A 154 0.66 -10.61 -3.33
CA TYR A 154 -0.38 -11.23 -4.16
C TYR A 154 -1.56 -11.77 -3.36
N LEU A 155 -1.34 -12.29 -2.16
CA LEU A 155 -2.42 -12.66 -1.25
C LEU A 155 -3.26 -11.45 -0.84
N MET A 156 -2.62 -10.33 -0.51
CA MET A 156 -3.32 -9.08 -0.18
C MET A 156 -4.02 -8.48 -1.38
N LEU A 157 -3.44 -8.57 -2.59
CA LEU A 157 -4.11 -8.17 -3.84
C LEU A 157 -5.37 -8.99 -4.09
N PHE A 158 -5.32 -10.30 -3.83
CA PHE A 158 -6.49 -11.19 -3.95
C PHE A 158 -7.56 -10.80 -2.92
N TYR A 159 -7.22 -10.73 -1.63
CA TYR A 159 -8.15 -10.31 -0.57
C TYR A 159 -8.83 -8.97 -0.88
N ASN A 160 -8.05 -7.96 -1.25
CA ASN A 160 -8.55 -6.63 -1.55
C ASN A 160 -9.44 -6.59 -2.81
N SER A 161 -9.15 -7.43 -3.81
CA SER A 161 -9.98 -7.53 -5.03
C SER A 161 -11.32 -8.18 -4.72
N GLU A 162 -11.33 -9.26 -3.94
CA GLU A 162 -12.57 -9.93 -3.52
C GLU A 162 -13.41 -9.03 -2.58
N ALA A 163 -12.75 -8.29 -1.67
CA ALA A 163 -13.40 -7.28 -0.85
C ALA A 163 -14.07 -6.20 -1.73
N ALA A 164 -13.36 -5.68 -2.73
CA ALA A 164 -13.91 -4.69 -3.65
C ALA A 164 -15.15 -5.19 -4.39
N ALA A 165 -15.19 -6.47 -4.77
CA ALA A 165 -16.37 -7.08 -5.38
C ALA A 165 -17.58 -7.09 -4.43
N VAL A 166 -17.36 -7.35 -3.13
CA VAL A 166 -18.43 -7.27 -2.11
C VAL A 166 -18.91 -5.84 -1.95
N LEU A 167 -18.01 -4.87 -1.82
CA LEU A 167 -18.32 -3.45 -1.67
C LEU A 167 -19.13 -2.91 -2.87
N LYS A 168 -18.76 -3.27 -4.09
CA LYS A 168 -19.48 -2.89 -5.31
C LYS A 168 -20.90 -3.43 -5.31
N ARG A 169 -21.09 -4.71 -4.95
CA ARG A 169 -22.43 -5.31 -4.85
C ARG A 169 -23.28 -4.65 -3.76
N ALA A 170 -22.66 -4.27 -2.65
CA ALA A 170 -23.33 -3.57 -1.54
C ALA A 170 -23.64 -2.09 -1.86
N GLY A 171 -23.00 -1.50 -2.86
CA GLY A 171 -23.13 -0.07 -3.16
C GLY A 171 -22.54 0.83 -2.06
N ALA A 172 -21.62 0.33 -1.24
CA ALA A 172 -21.10 1.00 -0.06
C ALA A 172 -19.59 0.77 0.08
N GLY A 173 -18.89 1.67 0.80
CA GLY A 173 -17.45 1.60 1.01
C GLY A 173 -16.65 2.43 0.01
N LEU A 174 -15.33 2.22 0.02
CA LEU A 174 -14.36 2.98 -0.76
C LEU A 174 -13.55 2.05 -1.68
N LEU A 175 -13.56 2.34 -2.96
CA LEU A 175 -12.66 1.74 -3.94
C LEU A 175 -11.36 2.52 -4.03
N ARG A 176 -10.32 1.87 -4.52
CA ARG A 176 -9.04 2.48 -4.89
C ARG A 176 -8.95 2.52 -6.41
N ILE A 177 -9.15 3.70 -6.99
CA ILE A 177 -9.12 3.92 -8.44
C ILE A 177 -7.76 4.46 -8.85
N HIS A 178 -7.22 3.89 -9.92
CA HIS A 178 -5.96 4.29 -10.52
C HIS A 178 -6.18 4.50 -12.02
N GLY A 179 -6.08 5.74 -12.46
CA GLY A 179 -6.29 6.10 -13.86
C GLY A 179 -5.19 5.59 -14.79
N GLU A 180 -5.47 5.65 -16.09
CA GLU A 180 -4.47 5.39 -17.13
C GLU A 180 -3.34 6.43 -17.07
N PRO A 181 -2.12 6.06 -17.47
CA PRO A 181 -1.02 7.01 -17.60
C PRO A 181 -1.32 8.01 -18.72
N GLU A 182 -0.79 9.21 -18.59
CA GLU A 182 -0.82 10.18 -19.67
C GLU A 182 0.08 9.71 -20.82
N LYS A 183 -0.52 9.43 -21.98
CA LYS A 183 0.15 8.77 -23.13
C LYS A 183 1.37 9.53 -23.63
N GLU A 184 1.30 10.86 -23.67
CA GLU A 184 2.42 11.70 -24.12
C GLU A 184 3.59 11.65 -23.15
N LEU A 185 3.30 11.69 -21.84
CA LEU A 185 4.33 11.58 -20.80
C LEU A 185 4.95 10.17 -20.81
N LEU A 186 4.12 9.12 -20.93
CA LEU A 186 4.58 7.73 -21.03
C LEU A 186 5.56 7.56 -22.19
N ALA A 187 5.17 7.94 -23.41
CA ALA A 187 6.02 7.83 -24.59
C ALA A 187 7.33 8.64 -24.47
N ARG A 188 7.28 9.82 -23.85
CA ARG A 188 8.44 10.66 -23.56
C ARG A 188 9.41 9.96 -22.61
N LEU A 189 8.92 9.41 -21.51
CA LEU A 189 9.75 8.72 -20.52
C LEU A 189 10.37 7.44 -21.10
N GLU A 190 9.61 6.69 -21.90
CA GLU A 190 10.09 5.52 -22.62
C GLU A 190 11.20 5.87 -23.63
N SER A 191 11.03 6.95 -24.39
CA SER A 191 12.07 7.43 -25.33
C SER A 191 13.38 7.83 -24.65
N LEU A 192 13.32 8.20 -23.38
CA LEU A 192 14.47 8.53 -22.55
C LEU A 192 14.99 7.33 -21.73
N SER A 193 14.44 6.13 -21.91
CA SER A 193 14.76 4.93 -21.13
C SER A 193 14.60 5.12 -19.63
N LEU A 194 13.62 5.93 -19.22
CA LEU A 194 13.29 6.20 -17.82
C LEU A 194 12.22 5.23 -17.30
N PRO A 195 12.09 5.06 -15.97
CA PRO A 195 11.07 4.18 -15.37
C PRO A 195 9.66 4.76 -15.56
N ALA A 196 9.15 4.67 -16.78
CA ALA A 196 7.89 5.26 -17.21
C ALA A 196 6.71 4.78 -16.36
N ASN A 197 6.71 3.51 -15.95
CA ASN A 197 5.69 2.91 -15.09
C ASN A 197 5.62 3.54 -13.68
N GLU A 198 6.71 4.14 -13.20
CA GLU A 198 6.72 4.82 -11.89
C GLU A 198 6.39 6.30 -11.99
N LEU A 199 6.72 6.93 -13.12
CA LEU A 199 6.69 8.38 -13.28
C LEU A 199 5.45 8.90 -14.03
N ALA A 200 4.88 8.11 -14.96
CA ALA A 200 3.75 8.54 -15.80
C ALA A 200 2.38 8.26 -15.17
N TYR A 201 2.31 7.40 -14.16
CA TYR A 201 1.02 7.05 -13.58
C TYR A 201 0.49 8.14 -12.64
N PRO A 202 -0.80 8.49 -12.74
CA PRO A 202 -1.44 9.35 -11.76
C PRO A 202 -1.45 8.65 -10.39
N ALA A 203 -1.54 9.42 -9.31
CA ALA A 203 -1.71 8.82 -8.00
C ALA A 203 -3.08 8.12 -7.91
N ALA A 204 -3.12 6.89 -7.41
CA ALA A 204 -4.38 6.23 -7.10
C ALA A 204 -5.15 7.03 -6.03
N VAL A 205 -6.48 7.05 -6.12
CA VAL A 205 -7.37 7.80 -5.23
C VAL A 205 -8.47 6.93 -4.66
N TYR A 206 -8.98 7.28 -3.49
CA TYR A 206 -10.21 6.69 -2.96
C TYR A 206 -11.42 7.31 -3.66
N ALA A 207 -12.38 6.48 -3.99
CA ALA A 207 -13.62 6.86 -4.63
C ALA A 207 -14.78 5.99 -4.11
N THR A 208 -16.01 6.44 -4.31
CA THR A 208 -17.20 5.67 -3.98
C THR A 208 -17.46 4.55 -4.99
N THR A 209 -18.23 3.55 -4.61
CA THR A 209 -18.48 2.34 -5.41
C THR A 209 -19.24 2.59 -6.71
N ASP A 210 -19.92 3.72 -6.85
CA ASP A 210 -20.62 4.18 -8.06
C ASP A 210 -19.68 4.88 -9.07
N THR A 211 -18.42 5.12 -8.68
CA THR A 211 -17.45 5.74 -9.58
C THR A 211 -17.02 4.75 -10.66
N VAL A 212 -17.08 5.20 -11.91
CA VAL A 212 -16.60 4.41 -13.07
C VAL A 212 -15.08 4.42 -13.09
N GLY A 213 -14.48 3.25 -13.25
CA GLY A 213 -13.03 3.05 -13.35
C GLY A 213 -12.54 1.88 -12.51
N GLY A 214 -11.34 1.41 -12.84
CA GLY A 214 -10.65 0.34 -12.15
C GLY A 214 -9.30 0.79 -11.59
N HIS A 215 -8.45 -0.16 -11.30
CA HIS A 215 -7.08 0.09 -10.88
C HIS A 215 -6.12 -0.29 -12.03
N TRP A 216 -5.77 0.69 -12.87
CA TRP A 216 -4.97 0.44 -14.08
C TRP A 216 -3.65 -0.28 -13.78
N GLY A 217 -2.85 0.22 -12.84
CA GLY A 217 -1.55 -0.37 -12.52
C GLY A 217 -1.61 -1.81 -12.00
N LEU A 218 -2.74 -2.25 -11.44
CA LEU A 218 -2.97 -3.63 -11.00
C LEU A 218 -3.77 -4.45 -12.02
N ARG A 219 -4.21 -3.84 -13.12
CA ARG A 219 -5.09 -4.47 -14.13
C ARG A 219 -6.35 -5.10 -13.51
N LYS A 220 -6.97 -4.38 -12.55
CA LYS A 220 -8.17 -4.83 -11.85
C LYS A 220 -9.35 -3.91 -12.16
N ASP A 221 -10.51 -4.49 -12.49
CA ASP A 221 -11.76 -3.75 -12.73
C ASP A 221 -12.32 -3.13 -11.45
N ALA A 222 -11.97 -3.71 -10.31
CA ALA A 222 -12.27 -3.19 -8.99
C ALA A 222 -11.15 -3.57 -8.01
N TYR A 223 -10.78 -2.62 -7.18
CA TYR A 223 -9.80 -2.81 -6.12
C TYR A 223 -10.14 -1.90 -4.94
N CYS A 224 -9.87 -2.35 -3.73
CA CYS A 224 -10.01 -1.53 -2.53
C CYS A 224 -8.85 -1.78 -1.58
N HIS A 225 -8.77 -1.00 -0.53
CA HIS A 225 -7.94 -1.29 0.62
C HIS A 225 -8.82 -1.85 1.74
N ALA A 226 -8.54 -3.06 2.20
CA ALA A 226 -9.24 -3.75 3.28
C ALA A 226 -8.32 -4.67 4.12
N SER A 227 -7.01 -4.74 3.77
CA SER A 227 -6.06 -5.68 4.34
C SER A 227 -5.09 -5.08 5.37
N SER A 228 -5.22 -3.79 5.70
CA SER A 228 -4.33 -3.14 6.69
C SER A 228 -5.09 -2.13 7.57
N PRO A 229 -6.10 -2.54 8.32
CA PRO A 229 -6.95 -1.66 9.12
C PRO A 229 -6.24 -1.06 10.35
N ILE A 230 -5.13 -1.63 10.80
CA ILE A 230 -4.34 -1.07 11.91
C ILE A 230 -3.67 0.24 11.48
N ARG A 231 -3.32 0.37 10.19
CA ARG A 231 -2.53 1.51 9.68
C ARG A 231 -3.21 2.36 8.61
N ARG A 232 -4.42 1.99 8.13
CA ARG A 232 -5.19 2.78 7.15
C ARG A 232 -6.67 2.85 7.52
N TYR A 233 -7.22 4.04 7.66
CA TYR A 233 -8.62 4.22 8.04
C TYR A 233 -9.60 3.81 6.94
N ALA A 234 -9.23 3.89 5.67
CA ALA A 234 -10.05 3.37 4.57
C ALA A 234 -10.35 1.87 4.71
N ASP A 235 -9.38 1.10 5.21
CA ASP A 235 -9.53 -0.34 5.45
C ASP A 235 -10.53 -0.61 6.59
N VAL A 236 -10.53 0.21 7.64
CA VAL A 236 -11.53 0.13 8.73
C VAL A 236 -12.94 0.35 8.18
N LEU A 237 -13.14 1.42 7.39
CA LEU A 237 -14.43 1.73 6.77
C LEU A 237 -14.93 0.59 5.87
N ASN A 238 -14.05 0.03 5.06
CA ASN A 238 -14.37 -1.08 4.17
C ASN A 238 -14.67 -2.37 4.96
N GLN A 239 -13.94 -2.59 6.05
CA GLN A 239 -14.19 -3.73 6.94
C GLN A 239 -15.55 -3.62 7.64
N GLU A 240 -15.99 -2.41 8.05
CA GLU A 240 -17.34 -2.18 8.57
C GLU A 240 -18.43 -2.57 7.56
N VAL A 241 -18.24 -2.23 6.27
CA VAL A 241 -19.17 -2.62 5.21
C VAL A 241 -19.18 -4.13 5.01
N LEU A 242 -17.99 -4.76 4.92
CA LEU A 242 -17.89 -6.22 4.80
C LEU A 242 -18.64 -6.93 5.93
N LYS A 243 -18.46 -6.51 7.17
CA LYS A 243 -19.13 -7.07 8.35
C LYS A 243 -20.65 -6.83 8.30
N ALA A 244 -21.10 -5.65 7.88
CA ALA A 244 -22.53 -5.37 7.72
C ALA A 244 -23.16 -6.33 6.70
N VAL A 245 -22.52 -6.55 5.55
CA VAL A 245 -22.97 -7.50 4.51
C VAL A 245 -23.00 -8.93 5.05
N LEU A 246 -21.96 -9.37 5.79
CA LEU A 246 -21.91 -10.71 6.37
C LEU A 246 -23.03 -10.98 7.37
N ARG A 247 -23.49 -9.95 8.04
CA ARG A 247 -24.63 -10.00 8.99
C ARG A 247 -26.00 -9.83 8.33
N GLY A 248 -26.06 -9.84 7.00
CA GLY A 248 -27.31 -9.68 6.22
C GLY A 248 -27.83 -8.25 6.18
N GLY A 249 -27.03 -7.26 6.60
CA GLY A 249 -27.35 -5.85 6.51
C GLY A 249 -27.05 -5.27 5.12
N GLN A 250 -27.75 -4.17 4.79
CA GLN A 250 -27.31 -3.29 3.71
C GLN A 250 -26.23 -2.37 4.28
N GLY A 251 -25.23 -1.98 3.45
CA GLY A 251 -24.18 -1.08 3.89
C GLY A 251 -24.74 0.18 4.57
N THR A 252 -24.00 0.72 5.53
CA THR A 252 -24.44 1.88 6.30
C THR A 252 -24.73 3.07 5.40
N HIS A 253 -25.78 3.85 5.68
CA HIS A 253 -26.17 5.08 4.96
C HIS A 253 -25.20 6.26 5.19
N VAL A 254 -23.92 5.97 5.29
CA VAL A 254 -22.85 6.97 5.50
C VAL A 254 -22.44 7.57 4.17
N SER A 255 -22.17 8.87 4.14
CA SER A 255 -21.64 9.54 2.94
C SER A 255 -20.16 9.19 2.68
N TYR A 256 -19.91 8.06 2.02
CA TYR A 256 -18.56 7.64 1.63
C TYR A 256 -17.82 8.67 0.77
N LYS A 257 -18.55 9.56 0.07
CA LYS A 257 -17.96 10.66 -0.70
C LYS A 257 -17.18 11.63 0.18
N HIS A 258 -17.68 11.91 1.39
CA HIS A 258 -16.98 12.76 2.37
C HIS A 258 -15.66 12.11 2.80
N TYR A 259 -15.69 10.82 3.14
CA TYR A 259 -14.50 10.06 3.52
C TYR A 259 -13.48 9.99 2.37
N ALA A 260 -13.93 9.72 1.14
CA ALA A 260 -13.05 9.69 -0.03
C ALA A 260 -12.27 11.00 -0.18
N LEU A 261 -12.96 12.15 -0.08
CA LEU A 261 -12.32 13.47 -0.19
C LEU A 261 -11.33 13.74 0.95
N ALA A 262 -11.71 13.42 2.18
CA ALA A 262 -10.85 13.61 3.36
C ALA A 262 -9.60 12.74 3.29
N LEU A 263 -9.77 11.44 3.05
CA LEU A 263 -8.68 10.47 2.99
C LEU A 263 -7.74 10.71 1.82
N ASN A 264 -8.23 11.17 0.66
CA ASN A 264 -7.36 11.55 -0.46
C ASN A 264 -6.45 12.73 -0.11
N ARG A 265 -6.94 13.72 0.66
CA ARG A 265 -6.11 14.84 1.13
C ARG A 265 -5.04 14.35 2.11
N LEU A 266 -5.41 13.48 3.04
CA LEU A 266 -4.50 12.92 4.03
C LEU A 266 -3.44 12.01 3.37
N ASP A 267 -3.83 11.11 2.46
CA ASP A 267 -2.93 10.25 1.67
C ASP A 267 -1.93 11.08 0.85
N LYS A 268 -2.40 12.13 0.17
CA LYS A 268 -1.52 13.05 -0.57
C LYS A 268 -0.50 13.72 0.33
N SER A 269 -0.91 14.16 1.52
CA SER A 269 -0.03 14.81 2.49
C SER A 269 0.99 13.84 3.07
N ALA A 270 0.56 12.62 3.43
CA ALA A 270 1.41 11.56 3.94
C ALA A 270 2.49 11.16 2.92
N LYS A 271 2.10 10.86 1.69
CA LYS A 271 3.02 10.53 0.60
C LYS A 271 3.97 11.67 0.25
N ALA A 272 3.52 12.91 0.33
CA ALA A 272 4.40 14.06 0.13
C ALA A 272 5.48 14.12 1.22
N TYR A 273 5.08 13.94 2.48
CA TYR A 273 5.99 13.92 3.62
C TYR A 273 7.03 12.79 3.50
N GLU A 274 6.59 11.57 3.23
CA GLU A 274 7.49 10.41 3.07
C GLU A 274 8.50 10.60 1.93
N ARG A 275 8.05 11.14 0.79
CA ARG A 275 8.95 11.48 -0.32
C ARG A 275 9.96 12.55 0.06
N ASP A 276 9.53 13.54 0.83
CA ASP A 276 10.41 14.62 1.28
C ASP A 276 11.44 14.10 2.30
N CYS A 277 11.05 13.20 3.22
CA CYS A 277 11.99 12.55 4.13
C CYS A 277 13.05 11.73 3.38
N ARG A 278 12.63 10.85 2.44
CA ARG A 278 13.58 10.08 1.62
C ARG A 278 14.54 10.97 0.85
N PHE A 279 14.05 12.09 0.34
CA PHE A 279 14.89 13.04 -0.36
C PHE A 279 15.94 13.69 0.56
N VAL A 280 15.55 14.06 1.78
CA VAL A 280 16.49 14.60 2.78
C VAL A 280 17.53 13.52 3.15
N ASP A 281 17.11 12.27 3.33
CA ASP A 281 18.03 11.16 3.63
C ASP A 281 19.03 10.93 2.49
N CYS A 282 18.60 11.00 1.23
CA CYS A 282 19.50 10.94 0.07
C CYS A 282 20.53 12.08 0.07
N ILE A 283 20.13 13.30 0.37
CA ILE A 283 21.03 14.47 0.45
C ILE A 283 22.04 14.30 1.59
N LEU A 284 21.60 13.84 2.75
CA LEU A 284 22.44 13.65 3.92
C LEU A 284 23.41 12.47 3.75
N GLY A 285 23.03 11.45 2.98
CA GLY A 285 23.86 10.27 2.71
C GLY A 285 25.06 10.55 1.79
N ALA A 286 24.97 11.59 0.94
CA ALA A 286 26.06 11.98 0.02
C ALA A 286 26.15 13.51 -0.10
N PRO A 287 26.54 14.22 0.97
CA PRO A 287 26.56 15.67 0.97
C PRO A 287 27.61 16.21 -0.01
N GLY A 288 27.16 17.09 -0.91
CA GLY A 288 28.03 17.77 -1.87
C GLY A 288 28.47 16.96 -3.09
N ALA A 289 28.08 15.70 -3.21
CA ALA A 289 28.32 14.93 -4.42
C ALA A 289 27.41 15.43 -5.55
N PRO A 290 27.92 15.66 -6.77
CA PRO A 290 27.08 15.98 -7.91
C PRO A 290 26.20 14.78 -8.27
N VAL A 291 24.95 15.07 -8.62
CA VAL A 291 23.95 14.07 -8.94
C VAL A 291 23.73 14.04 -10.45
N HIS A 292 23.72 12.84 -11.02
CA HIS A 292 23.44 12.67 -12.45
C HIS A 292 21.95 12.73 -12.75
N GLY A 293 21.61 13.36 -13.84
CA GLY A 293 20.21 13.45 -14.28
C GLY A 293 20.06 13.61 -15.78
N ILE A 294 18.83 13.52 -16.22
CA ILE A 294 18.45 13.72 -17.62
C ILE A 294 17.30 14.72 -17.70
N VAL A 295 17.37 15.62 -18.69
CA VAL A 295 16.30 16.58 -18.95
C VAL A 295 15.10 15.88 -19.57
N VAL A 296 13.95 15.94 -18.89
CA VAL A 296 12.70 15.29 -19.32
C VAL A 296 11.78 16.29 -20.03
N GLU A 297 11.76 17.54 -19.58
CA GLU A 297 10.85 18.55 -20.11
C GLU A 297 11.36 19.96 -19.83
N LEU A 298 11.09 20.86 -20.78
CA LEU A 298 11.28 22.31 -20.61
C LEU A 298 9.91 22.99 -20.78
N LEU A 299 9.38 23.57 -19.71
CA LEU A 299 8.07 24.19 -19.73
C LEU A 299 8.06 25.47 -18.87
N ASN A 300 7.56 26.58 -19.44
CA ASN A 300 7.36 27.85 -18.73
C ASN A 300 8.62 28.37 -18.01
N GLY A 301 9.80 28.27 -18.67
CA GLY A 301 11.08 28.72 -18.11
C GLY A 301 11.60 27.89 -16.94
N LYS A 302 11.06 26.67 -16.75
CA LYS A 302 11.55 25.67 -15.80
C LYS A 302 11.95 24.41 -16.54
N THR A 303 12.97 23.75 -16.03
CA THR A 303 13.45 22.47 -16.52
C THR A 303 13.06 21.37 -15.52
N SER A 304 12.38 20.34 -16.02
CA SER A 304 12.10 19.12 -15.28
C SER A 304 13.22 18.10 -15.56
N ILE A 305 13.88 17.63 -14.53
CA ILE A 305 15.04 16.73 -14.63
C ILE A 305 14.76 15.50 -13.77
N TYR A 306 14.98 14.33 -14.33
CA TYR A 306 14.98 13.09 -13.54
C TYR A 306 16.40 12.87 -13.01
N CYS A 307 16.51 12.80 -11.69
CA CYS A 307 17.77 12.54 -10.98
C CYS A 307 17.89 11.05 -10.72
N TYR A 308 18.89 10.39 -11.31
CA TYR A 308 19.09 8.94 -11.21
C TYR A 308 19.39 8.50 -9.78
N ASP A 309 20.29 9.21 -9.10
CA ASP A 309 20.73 8.85 -7.74
C ASP A 309 19.60 9.05 -6.70
N TRP A 310 18.74 10.04 -6.91
CA TRP A 310 17.59 10.32 -6.03
C TRP A 310 16.31 9.61 -6.43
N LYS A 311 16.29 8.98 -7.61
CA LYS A 311 15.07 8.40 -8.24
C LYS A 311 13.88 9.36 -8.18
N ARG A 312 14.14 10.63 -8.50
CA ARG A 312 13.18 11.73 -8.30
C ARG A 312 13.21 12.72 -9.44
N MET A 313 12.03 13.23 -9.79
CA MET A 313 11.90 14.42 -10.62
C MET A 313 12.14 15.68 -9.77
N ILE A 314 13.03 16.53 -10.23
CA ILE A 314 13.17 17.91 -9.72
C ILE A 314 12.69 18.89 -10.79
N ARG A 315 12.25 20.07 -10.36
CA ARG A 315 11.86 21.16 -11.24
C ARG A 315 12.57 22.44 -10.81
N CYS A 316 13.45 22.94 -11.63
CA CYS A 316 14.26 24.10 -11.32
C CYS A 316 14.33 25.10 -12.48
N LYS A 317 14.75 26.32 -12.19
CA LYS A 317 15.23 27.26 -13.21
C LYS A 317 16.71 27.03 -13.40
N THR A 318 17.18 27.01 -14.63
CA THR A 318 18.60 26.93 -14.96
C THR A 318 18.97 28.02 -15.94
N GLY A 319 20.20 28.54 -15.82
CA GLY A 319 20.77 29.45 -16.79
C GLY A 319 21.42 28.75 -18.00
N ALA A 320 21.53 27.41 -17.93
CA ALA A 320 22.09 26.64 -19.04
C ALA A 320 21.06 26.48 -20.17
N THR A 321 21.54 26.52 -21.41
CA THR A 321 20.74 26.18 -22.59
C THR A 321 20.68 24.66 -22.70
N LEU A 322 19.53 24.09 -22.33
CA LEU A 322 19.29 22.64 -22.30
C LEU A 322 18.20 22.26 -23.30
N THR A 323 18.28 21.01 -23.72
CA THR A 323 17.25 20.35 -24.55
C THR A 323 16.80 19.05 -23.87
N MET A 324 15.61 18.55 -24.25
CA MET A 324 15.12 17.26 -23.77
C MET A 324 16.12 16.15 -24.15
N GLY A 325 16.44 15.29 -23.21
CA GLY A 325 17.40 14.20 -23.37
C GLY A 325 18.85 14.56 -22.99
N ASP A 326 19.14 15.84 -22.74
CA ASP A 326 20.49 16.23 -22.28
C ASP A 326 20.82 15.59 -20.93
N GLN A 327 21.99 14.98 -20.84
CA GLN A 327 22.56 14.52 -19.59
C GLN A 327 23.13 15.72 -18.82
N VAL A 328 22.88 15.75 -17.53
CA VAL A 328 23.26 16.88 -16.68
C VAL A 328 23.86 16.42 -15.35
N LEU A 329 24.76 17.23 -14.82
CA LEU A 329 25.19 17.19 -13.43
C LEU A 329 24.44 18.23 -12.62
N ILE A 330 23.94 17.81 -11.46
CA ILE A 330 23.12 18.62 -10.57
C ILE A 330 23.89 18.80 -9.27
N GLY A 331 24.31 20.02 -9.02
CA GLY A 331 24.76 20.48 -7.71
C GLY A 331 23.61 21.15 -6.97
N PHE A 332 23.74 21.29 -5.67
CA PHE A 332 22.77 22.07 -4.88
C PHE A 332 23.46 22.75 -3.68
N TYR A 333 22.86 23.83 -3.23
CA TYR A 333 23.20 24.43 -1.93
C TYR A 333 21.95 24.80 -1.16
N VAL A 334 22.09 24.97 0.15
CA VAL A 334 20.98 25.30 1.04
C VAL A 334 20.97 26.78 1.37
N ASN A 335 19.96 27.49 0.90
CA ASN A 335 19.74 28.88 1.25
C ASN A 335 18.90 28.99 2.53
N MET A 336 19.55 29.34 3.63
CA MET A 336 18.92 29.42 4.96
C MET A 336 18.03 30.66 5.16
N THR A 337 18.06 31.63 4.22
CA THR A 337 17.27 32.88 4.35
C THR A 337 15.80 32.72 3.98
N THR A 338 15.43 31.64 3.29
CA THR A 338 14.05 31.35 2.86
C THR A 338 13.26 30.61 3.95
N ALA A 339 12.01 31.03 4.18
CA ALA A 339 11.14 30.42 5.17
C ALA A 339 10.73 28.98 4.78
N SER A 340 10.34 28.76 3.52
CA SER A 340 9.94 27.44 3.03
C SER A 340 11.15 26.54 2.80
N TRP A 341 11.22 25.40 3.47
CA TRP A 341 12.31 24.45 3.34
C TRP A 341 12.52 23.97 1.89
N LYS A 342 11.45 23.79 1.11
CA LYS A 342 11.54 23.40 -0.32
C LYS A 342 12.26 24.43 -1.17
N ASN A 343 12.12 25.70 -0.84
CA ASN A 343 12.78 26.80 -1.55
C ASN A 343 14.21 27.05 -1.04
N ARG A 344 14.60 26.39 0.08
CA ARG A 344 15.98 26.45 0.56
C ARG A 344 16.95 25.69 -0.32
N ILE A 345 16.49 24.64 -1.00
CA ILE A 345 17.33 23.86 -1.89
C ILE A 345 17.39 24.56 -3.23
N VAL A 346 18.53 25.11 -3.55
CA VAL A 346 18.80 25.79 -4.83
C VAL A 346 19.68 24.87 -5.67
N TYR A 347 19.18 24.51 -6.85
CA TYR A 347 19.87 23.63 -7.77
C TYR A 347 20.76 24.41 -8.73
N HIS A 348 21.94 23.89 -8.99
CA HIS A 348 22.84 24.30 -10.05
C HIS A 348 22.94 23.14 -11.04
N VAL A 349 22.72 23.43 -12.32
CA VAL A 349 22.63 22.40 -13.35
C VAL A 349 23.61 22.72 -14.45
N GLU A 350 24.47 21.77 -14.76
CA GLU A 350 25.45 21.84 -15.83
C GLU A 350 25.20 20.70 -16.82
N ARG A 351 25.39 20.97 -18.09
CA ARG A 351 25.35 19.94 -19.14
C ARG A 351 26.64 19.12 -19.09
N VAL A 352 26.52 17.78 -19.17
CA VAL A 352 27.67 16.88 -19.27
C VAL A 352 28.24 16.89 -20.67
#